data_3b47924369bfdf14e35d03949749b0e0
#
_entry.id   3b47924369bfdf14e35d03949749b0e0
#
_cell.length_a   1.000
_cell.length_b   1.000
_cell.length_c   1.000
_cell.angle_alpha   90.00
_cell.angle_beta   90.00
_cell.angle_gamma   90.00
#
_symmetry.space_group_name_H-M   'P 1'
#
loop_
_entity.id
_entity.type
_entity.pdbx_description
1 polymer ?
#
loop_
_entity_poly.entity_id
_entity_poly.type
_entity_poly.pdbx_seq_one_letter_code
_entity_poly.pdbx_strand_id
1 'polypeptide(L)'
;MFKIFKKSISLIAAFLMLGSLSVKADVVVASAGPMSGQYASFGAQLKAGAEMWAKDTNAKGGINGEKVKLVIGDDACDPKQAVAVANKFAGQGVAYVAGHFCSGSSIPASKVYTEEGIIQVSPASTNPAFTDKGGPNVFRVCGRDDQQGEVAGAFLAKEYAGKKVAIIHDK
;
A
#
# COMPACT_ATOMS: atom_id res chain seq x y z
N MET A 1 -43.88 -46.77 16.70
CA MET A 1 -43.87 -45.43 16.13
C MET A 1 -42.80 -44.50 16.74
N PHE A 2 -42.50 -44.56 18.03
CA PHE A 2 -41.53 -43.66 18.71
C PHE A 2 -40.04 -43.88 18.37
N LYS A 3 -39.60 -45.05 17.94
CA LYS A 3 -38.17 -45.35 17.65
C LYS A 3 -37.67 -44.76 16.30
N ILE A 4 -38.58 -44.56 15.35
CA ILE A 4 -38.23 -44.00 14.03
C ILE A 4 -37.99 -42.48 14.12
N PHE A 5 -38.73 -41.79 15.00
CA PHE A 5 -38.64 -40.34 15.19
C PHE A 5 -37.29 -39.91 15.83
N LYS A 6 -36.74 -40.73 16.75
CA LYS A 6 -35.43 -40.42 17.38
C LYS A 6 -34.24 -40.54 16.41
N LYS A 7 -34.26 -41.44 15.44
CA LYS A 7 -33.21 -41.61 14.43
C LYS A 7 -33.19 -40.47 13.41
N SER A 8 -34.36 -39.95 13.04
CA SER A 8 -34.47 -38.82 12.09
C SER A 8 -33.97 -37.50 12.68
N ILE A 9 -34.19 -37.25 13.97
CA ILE A 9 -33.72 -36.03 14.65
C ILE A 9 -32.18 -36.03 14.79
N SER A 10 -31.57 -37.19 15.05
CA SER A 10 -30.10 -37.32 15.12
C SER A 10 -29.41 -37.10 13.77
N LEU A 11 -30.03 -37.48 12.64
CA LEU A 11 -29.46 -37.23 11.31
C LEU A 11 -29.55 -35.75 10.91
N ILE A 12 -30.63 -35.06 11.29
CA ILE A 12 -30.81 -33.63 11.00
C ILE A 12 -29.83 -32.80 11.85
N ALA A 13 -29.58 -33.15 13.11
CA ALA A 13 -28.61 -32.48 13.96
C ALA A 13 -27.17 -32.66 13.46
N ALA A 14 -26.81 -33.81 12.88
CA ALA A 14 -25.51 -34.06 12.28
C ALA A 14 -25.28 -33.25 10.98
N PHE A 15 -26.37 -33.02 10.19
CA PHE A 15 -26.30 -32.24 8.95
C PHE A 15 -26.16 -30.71 9.22
N LEU A 16 -26.71 -30.22 10.34
CA LEU A 16 -26.58 -28.82 10.76
C LEU A 16 -25.17 -28.44 11.31
N MET A 17 -24.36 -29.41 11.70
CA MET A 17 -22.98 -29.16 12.15
C MET A 17 -21.96 -29.15 11.01
N LEU A 18 -22.29 -29.50 9.77
CA LEU A 18 -21.40 -29.41 8.61
C LEU A 18 -21.44 -28.04 7.88
N GLY A 19 -22.15 -27.06 8.40
CA GLY A 19 -22.57 -25.86 7.65
C GLY A 19 -21.82 -24.57 7.95
N SER A 20 -20.61 -24.59 8.48
CA SER A 20 -19.84 -23.33 8.65
C SER A 20 -18.39 -23.45 8.20
N LEU A 21 -18.20 -23.86 6.94
CA LEU A 21 -16.98 -23.49 6.23
C LEU A 21 -17.13 -21.99 5.91
N SER A 22 -16.74 -21.14 6.86
CA SER A 22 -16.53 -19.73 6.57
C SER A 22 -15.46 -19.68 5.47
N VAL A 23 -15.87 -19.44 4.24
CA VAL A 23 -14.95 -19.05 3.17
C VAL A 23 -14.38 -17.71 3.61
N LYS A 24 -13.20 -17.74 4.18
CA LYS A 24 -12.47 -16.52 4.50
C LYS A 24 -12.07 -15.87 3.18
N ALA A 25 -12.43 -14.61 3.02
CA ALA A 25 -12.04 -13.84 1.85
C ALA A 25 -10.54 -13.51 1.93
N ASP A 26 -9.86 -13.49 0.77
CA ASP A 26 -8.46 -13.06 0.71
C ASP A 26 -8.32 -11.59 1.15
N VAL A 27 -7.25 -11.27 1.88
CA VAL A 27 -6.88 -9.87 2.15
C VAL A 27 -6.22 -9.30 0.89
N VAL A 28 -6.89 -8.36 0.23
CA VAL A 28 -6.34 -7.73 -0.98
C VAL A 28 -5.42 -6.59 -0.59
N VAL A 29 -4.15 -6.67 -1.00
CA VAL A 29 -3.11 -5.67 -0.77
C VAL A 29 -2.53 -5.24 -2.11
N ALA A 30 -2.15 -3.98 -2.23
CA ALA A 30 -1.59 -3.45 -3.46
C ALA A 30 -0.16 -2.93 -3.30
N SER A 31 0.59 -2.94 -4.40
CA SER A 31 1.79 -2.11 -4.57
C SER A 31 1.63 -1.26 -5.83
N ALA A 32 1.88 0.05 -5.69
CA ALA A 32 1.77 1.02 -6.78
C ALA A 32 3.05 1.83 -6.94
N GLY A 33 3.42 2.07 -8.19
CA GLY A 33 4.58 2.88 -8.54
C GLY A 33 4.85 2.83 -10.04
N PRO A 34 5.97 3.38 -10.50
CA PRO A 34 6.31 3.45 -11.92
C PRO A 34 6.80 2.09 -12.43
N MET A 35 5.88 1.19 -12.75
CA MET A 35 6.24 -0.12 -13.32
C MET A 35 6.73 0.01 -14.78
N SER A 36 6.44 1.13 -15.41
CA SER A 36 6.91 1.51 -16.76
C SER A 36 7.52 2.92 -16.76
N GLY A 37 8.07 3.35 -17.90
CA GLY A 37 8.66 4.66 -18.09
C GLY A 37 10.07 4.81 -17.51
N GLN A 38 10.50 6.07 -17.33
CA GLN A 38 11.89 6.43 -16.97
C GLN A 38 12.30 5.90 -15.58
N TYR A 39 11.34 5.70 -14.67
CA TYR A 39 11.58 5.24 -13.29
C TYR A 39 11.26 3.73 -13.10
N ALA A 40 11.12 2.97 -14.17
CA ALA A 40 10.70 1.57 -14.12
C ALA A 40 11.60 0.67 -13.26
N SER A 41 12.89 1.00 -13.13
CA SER A 41 13.82 0.27 -12.26
C SER A 41 13.42 0.34 -10.78
N PHE A 42 12.88 1.46 -10.32
CA PHE A 42 12.34 1.60 -8.95
C PHE A 42 11.01 0.83 -8.79
N GLY A 43 10.15 0.88 -9.82
CA GLY A 43 8.92 0.09 -9.85
C GLY A 43 9.21 -1.41 -9.76
N ALA A 44 10.23 -1.90 -10.46
CA ALA A 44 10.65 -3.30 -10.38
C ALA A 44 11.09 -3.69 -8.95
N GLN A 45 11.81 -2.81 -8.23
CA GLN A 45 12.21 -3.04 -6.84
C GLN A 45 10.98 -3.09 -5.91
N LEU A 46 10.05 -2.14 -6.05
CA LEU A 46 8.80 -2.14 -5.28
C LEU A 46 8.01 -3.43 -5.48
N LYS A 47 7.83 -3.83 -6.73
CA LYS A 47 7.13 -5.06 -7.10
C LYS A 47 7.80 -6.27 -6.48
N ALA A 48 9.12 -6.42 -6.64
CA ALA A 48 9.87 -7.57 -6.09
C ALA A 48 9.74 -7.65 -4.56
N GLY A 49 9.84 -6.52 -3.86
CA GLY A 49 9.65 -6.46 -2.40
C GLY A 49 8.25 -6.86 -1.97
N ALA A 50 7.22 -6.36 -2.66
CA ALA A 50 5.83 -6.69 -2.37
C ALA A 50 5.50 -8.16 -2.67
N GLU A 51 6.00 -8.72 -3.77
CA GLU A 51 5.84 -10.14 -4.12
C GLU A 51 6.51 -11.06 -3.10
N MET A 52 7.73 -10.71 -2.66
CA MET A 52 8.44 -11.47 -1.63
C MET A 52 7.66 -11.44 -0.30
N TRP A 53 7.24 -10.27 0.13
CA TRP A 53 6.45 -10.11 1.36
C TRP A 53 5.14 -10.93 1.30
N ALA A 54 4.40 -10.86 0.19
CA ALA A 54 3.15 -11.61 0.04
C ALA A 54 3.38 -13.12 0.06
N LYS A 55 4.45 -13.60 -0.60
CA LYS A 55 4.86 -15.00 -0.58
C LYS A 55 5.18 -15.48 0.82
N ASP A 56 6.01 -14.73 1.55
CA ASP A 56 6.44 -15.09 2.90
C ASP A 56 5.29 -15.05 3.91
N THR A 57 4.40 -14.06 3.78
CA THR A 57 3.20 -13.96 4.61
C THR A 57 2.27 -15.13 4.38
N ASN A 58 2.04 -15.50 3.13
CA ASN A 58 1.19 -16.65 2.78
C ASN A 58 1.80 -17.98 3.22
N ALA A 59 3.12 -18.12 3.17
CA ALA A 59 3.82 -19.31 3.66
C ALA A 59 3.68 -19.49 5.19
N LYS A 60 3.49 -18.38 5.92
CA LYS A 60 3.25 -18.35 7.38
C LYS A 60 1.77 -18.46 7.76
N GLY A 61 0.88 -18.69 6.79
CA GLY A 61 -0.56 -18.86 7.03
C GLY A 61 -1.40 -17.60 6.76
N GLY A 62 -0.83 -16.57 6.14
CA GLY A 62 -1.54 -15.34 5.78
C GLY A 62 -1.73 -14.37 6.94
N ILE A 63 -2.68 -13.46 6.80
CA ILE A 63 -3.07 -12.48 7.82
C ILE A 63 -4.33 -13.02 8.52
N ASN A 64 -4.25 -13.31 9.80
CA ASN A 64 -5.34 -13.89 10.59
C ASN A 64 -5.92 -15.19 9.97
N GLY A 65 -5.07 -15.96 9.26
CA GLY A 65 -5.48 -17.18 8.56
C GLY A 65 -6.15 -16.95 7.19
N GLU A 66 -6.12 -15.72 6.69
CA GLU A 66 -6.59 -15.35 5.35
C GLU A 66 -5.39 -15.13 4.42
N LYS A 67 -5.49 -15.59 3.18
CA LYS A 67 -4.39 -15.40 2.22
C LYS A 67 -4.31 -13.96 1.77
N VAL A 68 -3.08 -13.49 1.56
CA VAL A 68 -2.80 -12.20 0.93
C VAL A 68 -2.88 -12.36 -0.59
N LYS A 69 -3.74 -11.56 -1.21
CA LYS A 69 -3.79 -11.38 -2.66
C LYS A 69 -3.14 -10.05 -3.01
N LEU A 70 -1.95 -10.12 -3.64
CA LEU A 70 -1.24 -8.91 -4.08
C LEU A 70 -1.73 -8.49 -5.47
N VAL A 71 -2.00 -7.18 -5.62
CA VAL A 71 -2.26 -6.55 -6.91
C VAL A 71 -1.23 -5.45 -7.17
N ILE A 72 -0.85 -5.28 -8.44
CA ILE A 72 0.18 -4.31 -8.86
C ILE A 72 -0.47 -3.23 -9.71
N GLY A 73 -0.12 -1.97 -9.44
CA GLY A 73 -0.54 -0.80 -10.22
C GLY A 73 0.66 -0.06 -10.79
N ASP A 74 0.57 0.25 -12.08
CA ASP A 74 1.54 1.10 -12.76
C ASP A 74 1.01 2.52 -12.86
N ASP A 75 1.69 3.48 -12.25
CA ASP A 75 1.37 4.90 -12.33
C ASP A 75 2.33 5.70 -13.23
N ALA A 76 3.41 5.07 -13.72
CA ALA A 76 4.45 5.68 -14.53
C ALA A 76 4.97 7.03 -13.99
N CYS A 77 4.82 7.31 -12.68
CA CYS A 77 5.00 8.63 -12.04
C CYS A 77 4.10 9.75 -12.63
N ASP A 78 2.99 9.40 -13.27
CA ASP A 78 2.01 10.35 -13.78
C ASP A 78 0.87 10.55 -12.77
N PRO A 79 0.55 11.80 -12.38
CA PRO A 79 -0.50 12.09 -11.41
C PRO A 79 -1.88 11.59 -11.80
N LYS A 80 -2.24 11.67 -13.09
CA LYS A 80 -3.56 11.24 -13.57
C LYS A 80 -3.66 9.72 -13.56
N GLN A 81 -2.59 9.04 -13.99
CA GLN A 81 -2.53 7.58 -13.97
C GLN A 81 -2.55 7.05 -12.52
N ALA A 82 -1.89 7.75 -11.59
CA ALA A 82 -1.93 7.40 -10.18
C ALA A 82 -3.36 7.45 -9.59
N VAL A 83 -4.15 8.46 -9.94
CA VAL A 83 -5.57 8.54 -9.55
C VAL A 83 -6.39 7.41 -10.18
N ALA A 84 -6.14 7.08 -11.44
CA ALA A 84 -6.82 5.96 -12.10
C ALA A 84 -6.49 4.61 -11.42
N VAL A 85 -5.22 4.39 -11.05
CA VAL A 85 -4.78 3.22 -10.28
C VAL A 85 -5.46 3.18 -8.92
N ALA A 86 -5.54 4.31 -8.22
CA ALA A 86 -6.18 4.38 -6.90
C ALA A 86 -7.68 4.01 -6.97
N ASN A 87 -8.42 4.56 -7.93
CA ASN A 87 -9.82 4.18 -8.15
C ASN A 87 -9.99 2.70 -8.49
N LYS A 88 -9.09 2.14 -9.31
CA LYS A 88 -9.10 0.71 -9.61
C LYS A 88 -8.91 -0.13 -8.35
N PHE A 89 -7.99 0.25 -7.47
CA PHE A 89 -7.74 -0.46 -6.22
C PHE A 89 -8.93 -0.38 -5.27
N ALA A 90 -9.56 0.78 -5.15
CA ALA A 90 -10.80 0.95 -4.40
C ALA A 90 -11.89 -0.01 -4.89
N GLY A 91 -12.12 -0.07 -6.21
CA GLY A 91 -13.07 -1.01 -6.80
C GLY A 91 -12.71 -2.50 -6.65
N GLN A 92 -11.46 -2.82 -6.31
CA GLN A 92 -10.98 -4.17 -6.04
C GLN A 92 -11.00 -4.56 -4.55
N GLY A 93 -11.45 -3.68 -3.67
CA GLY A 93 -11.47 -3.90 -2.22
C GLY A 93 -10.09 -3.98 -1.59
N VAL A 94 -9.12 -3.23 -2.11
CA VAL A 94 -7.77 -3.16 -1.54
C VAL A 94 -7.83 -2.51 -0.16
N ALA A 95 -7.26 -3.16 0.85
CA ALA A 95 -7.21 -2.64 2.22
C ALA A 95 -5.95 -1.78 2.48
N TYR A 96 -4.85 -2.06 1.78
CA TYR A 96 -3.55 -1.45 2.02
C TYR A 96 -2.77 -1.28 0.70
N VAL A 97 -2.10 -0.13 0.54
CA VAL A 97 -1.25 0.20 -0.60
C VAL A 97 0.16 0.51 -0.14
N ALA A 98 1.13 -0.32 -0.56
CA ALA A 98 2.56 0.01 -0.52
C ALA A 98 2.91 0.85 -1.75
N GLY A 99 3.02 2.16 -1.59
CA GLY A 99 3.20 3.11 -2.71
C GLY A 99 2.49 4.45 -2.45
N HIS A 100 2.45 5.32 -3.41
CA HIS A 100 3.19 5.30 -4.67
C HIS A 100 4.67 5.69 -4.45
N PHE A 101 5.48 5.64 -5.50
CA PHE A 101 6.89 6.02 -5.43
C PHE A 101 7.07 7.55 -5.52
N CYS A 102 6.63 8.14 -6.61
CA CYS A 102 6.76 9.58 -6.84
C CYS A 102 5.76 10.38 -6.00
N SER A 103 6.21 11.47 -5.35
CA SER A 103 5.32 12.35 -4.56
C SER A 103 4.19 12.93 -5.40
N GLY A 104 4.47 13.26 -6.68
CA GLY A 104 3.46 13.73 -7.65
C GLY A 104 2.34 12.71 -7.93
N SER A 105 2.61 11.43 -7.74
CA SER A 105 1.62 10.33 -7.82
C SER A 105 0.94 10.10 -6.48
N SER A 106 1.71 10.04 -5.38
CA SER A 106 1.20 9.74 -4.04
C SER A 106 0.19 10.77 -3.55
N ILE A 107 0.46 12.07 -3.78
CA ILE A 107 -0.39 13.16 -3.28
C ILE A 107 -1.80 13.14 -3.88
N PRO A 108 -2.02 13.08 -5.21
CA PRO A 108 -3.37 12.98 -5.74
C PRO A 108 -4.04 11.65 -5.46
N ALA A 109 -3.31 10.52 -5.45
CA ALA A 109 -3.85 9.21 -5.12
C ALA A 109 -4.31 9.12 -3.65
N SER A 110 -3.62 9.81 -2.72
CA SER A 110 -3.98 9.79 -1.30
C SER A 110 -5.39 10.31 -1.01
N LYS A 111 -5.92 11.18 -1.86
CA LYS A 111 -7.30 11.67 -1.71
C LYS A 111 -8.31 10.53 -1.89
N VAL A 112 -8.14 9.75 -2.96
CA VAL A 112 -8.99 8.57 -3.22
C VAL A 112 -8.86 7.57 -2.08
N TYR A 113 -7.64 7.25 -1.66
CA TYR A 113 -7.43 6.29 -0.57
C TYR A 113 -8.01 6.76 0.76
N THR A 114 -7.98 8.07 1.02
CA THR A 114 -8.58 8.64 2.24
C THR A 114 -10.10 8.54 2.22
N GLU A 115 -10.73 8.85 1.09
CA GLU A 115 -12.18 8.76 0.90
C GLU A 115 -12.68 7.32 1.05
N GLU A 116 -11.90 6.35 0.57
CA GLU A 116 -12.24 4.92 0.59
C GLU A 116 -11.74 4.18 1.84
N GLY A 117 -11.07 4.86 2.77
CA GLY A 117 -10.54 4.25 4.00
C GLY A 117 -9.35 3.30 3.77
N ILE A 118 -8.69 3.37 2.62
CA ILE A 118 -7.54 2.53 2.26
C ILE A 118 -6.27 3.11 2.88
N ILE A 119 -5.49 2.30 3.57
CA ILE A 119 -4.21 2.73 4.14
C ILE A 119 -3.17 2.85 3.03
N GLN A 120 -2.51 4.01 2.94
CA GLN A 120 -1.40 4.26 2.02
C GLN A 120 -0.10 4.47 2.78
N VAL A 121 0.94 3.69 2.44
CA VAL A 121 2.29 3.87 2.97
C VAL A 121 3.28 4.01 1.82
N SER A 122 3.84 5.19 1.64
CA SER A 122 4.87 5.40 0.61
C SER A 122 6.27 5.12 1.13
N PRO A 123 7.08 4.34 0.39
CA PRO A 123 8.48 4.12 0.73
C PRO A 123 9.41 5.24 0.26
N ALA A 124 8.95 6.18 -0.59
CA ALA A 124 9.84 7.10 -1.31
C ALA A 124 9.29 8.53 -1.50
N SER A 125 8.03 8.80 -1.20
CA SER A 125 7.45 10.15 -1.38
C SER A 125 7.89 11.09 -0.28
N THR A 126 8.89 11.91 -0.57
CA THR A 126 9.57 12.81 0.37
C THR A 126 8.89 14.17 0.54
N ASN A 127 8.04 14.59 -0.40
CA ASN A 127 7.37 15.89 -0.34
C ASN A 127 6.52 16.03 0.92
N PRO A 128 6.69 17.11 1.73
CA PRO A 128 5.93 17.33 2.96
C PRO A 128 4.42 17.29 2.77
N ALA A 129 3.90 17.82 1.65
CA ALA A 129 2.49 17.90 1.36
C ALA A 129 1.80 16.51 1.31
N PHE A 130 2.53 15.43 1.12
CA PHE A 130 1.97 14.08 1.08
C PHE A 130 1.30 13.68 2.39
N THR A 131 1.95 13.92 3.53
CA THR A 131 1.36 13.64 4.85
C THR A 131 0.72 14.85 5.51
N ASP A 132 1.16 16.09 5.19
CA ASP A 132 0.57 17.30 5.79
C ASP A 132 -0.83 17.58 5.24
N LYS A 133 -1.11 17.17 4.00
CA LYS A 133 -2.41 17.31 3.34
C LYS A 133 -3.12 15.99 3.10
N GLY A 134 -2.47 14.88 3.43
CA GLY A 134 -3.03 13.54 3.39
C GLY A 134 -4.02 13.32 4.53
N GLY A 135 -4.85 12.29 4.41
CA GLY A 135 -5.77 11.88 5.47
C GLY A 135 -5.08 11.11 6.60
N PRO A 136 -5.85 10.69 7.61
CA PRO A 136 -5.32 9.98 8.78
C PRO A 136 -4.77 8.59 8.47
N ASN A 137 -4.99 8.09 7.26
CA ASN A 137 -4.56 6.80 6.74
C ASN A 137 -3.37 6.89 5.77
N VAL A 138 -2.69 8.06 5.70
CA VAL A 138 -1.58 8.33 4.78
C VAL A 138 -0.26 8.46 5.54
N PHE A 139 0.70 7.59 5.22
CA PHE A 139 1.98 7.47 5.92
C PHE A 139 3.16 7.37 4.95
N ARG A 140 4.36 7.66 5.46
CA ARG A 140 5.62 7.40 4.77
C ARG A 140 6.62 6.71 5.70
N VAL A 141 7.57 5.98 5.13
CA VAL A 141 8.70 5.37 5.84
C VAL A 141 10.05 5.94 5.39
N CYS A 142 10.04 7.00 4.60
CA CYS A 142 11.22 7.77 4.18
C CYS A 142 11.27 9.14 4.87
N GLY A 143 12.41 9.82 4.79
CA GLY A 143 12.57 11.19 5.27
C GLY A 143 11.74 12.21 4.49
N ARG A 144 11.71 13.45 4.99
CA ARG A 144 11.01 14.58 4.37
C ARG A 144 12.01 15.56 3.75
N ASP A 145 11.63 16.19 2.64
CA ASP A 145 12.47 17.16 1.94
C ASP A 145 12.80 18.39 2.81
N ASP A 146 11.85 18.86 3.61
CA ASP A 146 12.06 19.99 4.52
C ASP A 146 13.12 19.69 5.59
N GLN A 147 13.05 18.53 6.24
CA GLN A 147 14.07 18.09 7.21
C GLN A 147 15.43 17.90 6.54
N GLN A 148 15.46 17.32 5.35
CA GLN A 148 16.70 17.15 4.59
C GLN A 148 17.31 18.51 4.24
N GLY A 149 16.48 19.48 3.85
CA GLY A 149 16.89 20.85 3.57
C GLY A 149 17.48 21.55 4.79
N GLU A 150 16.85 21.43 5.96
CA GLU A 150 17.37 21.98 7.22
C GLU A 150 18.73 21.40 7.60
N VAL A 151 18.88 20.08 7.55
CA VAL A 151 20.13 19.40 7.88
C VAL A 151 21.25 19.79 6.90
N ALA A 152 20.95 19.80 5.60
CA ALA A 152 21.90 20.21 4.57
C ALA A 152 22.31 21.70 4.73
N GLY A 153 21.32 22.57 4.99
CA GLY A 153 21.56 24.00 5.22
C GLY A 153 22.44 24.26 6.44
N ALA A 154 22.15 23.60 7.56
CA ALA A 154 22.96 23.71 8.78
C ALA A 154 24.38 23.18 8.58
N PHE A 155 24.56 22.08 7.87
CA PHE A 155 25.86 21.51 7.53
C PHE A 155 26.67 22.51 6.66
N LEU A 156 26.05 23.05 5.59
CA LEU A 156 26.69 23.99 4.70
C LEU A 156 27.08 25.29 5.42
N ALA A 157 26.23 25.84 6.27
CA ALA A 157 26.49 27.03 7.05
C ALA A 157 27.68 26.86 8.01
N LYS A 158 27.83 25.66 8.59
CA LYS A 158 28.92 25.33 9.50
C LYS A 158 30.24 25.08 8.77
N GLU A 159 30.26 24.18 7.81
CA GLU A 159 31.49 23.65 7.21
C GLU A 159 31.97 24.51 6.04
N TYR A 160 31.10 25.32 5.43
CA TYR A 160 31.39 26.15 4.26
C TYR A 160 31.12 27.63 4.50
N ALA A 161 31.16 28.10 5.76
CA ALA A 161 31.01 29.50 6.11
C ALA A 161 32.00 30.39 5.30
N GLY A 162 31.49 31.44 4.66
CA GLY A 162 32.27 32.34 3.84
C GLY A 162 32.71 31.80 2.46
N LYS A 163 32.36 30.59 2.10
CA LYS A 163 32.61 30.01 0.78
C LYS A 163 31.42 30.18 -0.15
N LYS A 164 31.67 30.13 -1.46
CA LYS A 164 30.59 30.11 -2.47
C LYS A 164 30.04 28.71 -2.58
N VAL A 165 28.74 28.59 -2.45
CA VAL A 165 27.98 27.32 -2.62
C VAL A 165 27.07 27.46 -3.82
N ALA A 166 27.06 26.46 -4.72
CA ALA A 166 26.14 26.37 -5.84
C ALA A 166 25.03 25.34 -5.51
N ILE A 167 23.80 25.70 -5.82
CA ILE A 167 22.65 24.80 -5.73
C ILE A 167 22.22 24.47 -7.16
N ILE A 168 22.16 23.18 -7.47
CA ILE A 168 21.74 22.69 -8.78
C ILE A 168 20.47 21.87 -8.55
N HIS A 169 19.44 22.14 -9.33
CA HIS A 169 18.20 21.37 -9.31
C HIS A 169 17.80 21.00 -10.75
N ASP A 170 17.14 19.90 -10.91
CA ASP A 170 16.42 19.50 -12.12
C ASP A 170 14.94 19.87 -12.00
N LYS A 171 14.21 19.73 -13.08
CA LYS A 171 12.76 19.97 -13.12
C LYS A 171 11.97 18.71 -12.92
#